data_dc62ddc89d3b3bfe46f1f04faae984d2
#
_entry.id   dc62ddc89d3b3bfe46f1f04faae984d2
#
_cell.length_a   1.000
_cell.length_b   1.000
_cell.length_c   1.000
_cell.angle_alpha   90.00
_cell.angle_beta   90.00
_cell.angle_gamma   90.00
#
_symmetry.space_group_name_H-M   'P 1'
#
loop_
_entity.id
_entity.type
_entity.pdbx_description
1 polymer ?
#
loop_
_entity_poly.entity_id
_entity_poly.type
_entity_poly.pdbx_seq_one_letter_code
_entity_poly.pdbx_strand_id
1 'polypeptide(L)'
;MISQLTPIGLIDALVEELNKVFDGYLYKIPHDPENAKTLDDFEDEGTPSALNTEVDAPGEDDTESEEEEDKDSHDKESDYVKRRPLRIFAQDVPINETDNDFDPAPYIIVRAKSGDDDGTADGVNTVQIILIIAIWDDNNDSQGYRDVLDIIQKIYIRFHKEPMLNNQFMYAGNFHWALQEDNYWPYFFGACTLNFNIPSIRRENEFA
;
A
#
# COMPACT_ATOMS: atom_id res chain seq x y z
N MET A 1 9.65 -15.50 23.48
CA MET A 1 8.31 -14.95 23.79
C MET A 1 8.32 -13.47 24.22
N ILE A 2 9.39 -12.95 24.84
CA ILE A 2 9.50 -11.53 25.27
C ILE A 2 9.65 -10.56 24.07
N SER A 3 10.23 -10.98 22.95
CA SER A 3 10.44 -10.12 21.78
C SER A 3 9.14 -9.66 21.09
N GLN A 4 8.03 -10.33 21.35
CA GLN A 4 6.73 -9.99 20.74
C GLN A 4 6.04 -8.78 21.40
N LEU A 5 6.45 -8.39 22.63
CA LEU A 5 5.85 -7.28 23.38
C LEU A 5 6.71 -6.01 23.34
N THR A 6 7.59 -5.89 22.37
CA THR A 6 8.52 -4.78 22.19
C THR A 6 8.11 -3.87 21.04
N PRO A 7 8.72 -2.68 20.89
CA PRO A 7 8.54 -1.87 19.70
C PRO A 7 8.86 -2.60 18.39
N ILE A 8 9.78 -3.56 18.40
CA ILE A 8 10.08 -4.40 17.22
C ILE A 8 8.87 -5.29 16.89
N GLY A 9 8.30 -5.96 17.90
CA GLY A 9 7.10 -6.78 17.72
C GLY A 9 5.88 -5.97 17.26
N LEU A 10 5.78 -4.70 17.69
CA LEU A 10 4.76 -3.77 17.16
C LEU A 10 4.98 -3.47 15.68
N ILE A 11 6.21 -3.23 15.24
CA ILE A 11 6.53 -2.98 13.84
C ILE A 11 6.20 -4.20 12.99
N ASP A 12 6.62 -5.40 13.42
CA ASP A 12 6.35 -6.64 12.70
C ASP A 12 4.83 -6.87 12.55
N ALA A 13 4.08 -6.66 13.64
CA ALA A 13 2.62 -6.77 13.64
C ALA A 13 1.96 -5.74 12.71
N LEU A 14 2.49 -4.51 12.66
CA LEU A 14 1.99 -3.46 11.75
C LEU A 14 2.28 -3.80 10.29
N VAL A 15 3.47 -4.30 9.97
CA VAL A 15 3.83 -4.75 8.61
C VAL A 15 2.88 -5.85 8.16
N GLU A 16 2.62 -6.85 9.01
CA GLU A 16 1.68 -7.93 8.71
C GLU A 16 0.26 -7.40 8.49
N GLU A 17 -0.20 -6.50 9.35
CA GLU A 17 -1.56 -5.95 9.27
C GLU A 17 -1.74 -5.06 8.03
N LEU A 18 -0.77 -4.20 7.72
CA LEU A 18 -0.84 -3.35 6.54
C LEU A 18 -0.80 -4.18 5.24
N ASN A 19 -0.03 -5.27 5.19
CA ASN A 19 -0.09 -6.19 4.06
C ASN A 19 -1.49 -6.78 3.87
N LYS A 20 -2.23 -7.09 4.95
CA LYS A 20 -3.63 -7.52 4.86
C LYS A 20 -4.58 -6.42 4.39
N VAL A 21 -4.39 -5.19 4.91
CA VAL A 21 -5.22 -4.03 4.54
C VAL A 21 -5.09 -3.67 3.08
N PHE A 22 -3.89 -3.82 2.52
CA PHE A 22 -3.58 -3.46 1.14
C PHE A 22 -3.48 -4.67 0.19
N ASP A 23 -3.89 -5.85 0.63
CA ASP A 23 -3.97 -7.02 -0.24
C ASP A 23 -4.90 -6.77 -1.44
N GLY A 24 -4.42 -7.11 -2.64
CA GLY A 24 -5.16 -6.87 -3.89
C GLY A 24 -5.16 -5.44 -4.44
N TYR A 25 -4.56 -4.45 -3.74
CA TYR A 25 -4.42 -3.09 -4.28
C TYR A 25 -3.16 -2.97 -5.12
N LEU A 26 -3.31 -2.47 -6.35
CA LEU A 26 -2.25 -2.31 -7.32
C LEU A 26 -2.02 -0.84 -7.65
N TYR A 27 -0.78 -0.40 -7.58
CA TYR A 27 -0.34 0.97 -7.86
C TYR A 27 0.64 1.00 -9.02
N LYS A 28 0.70 2.12 -9.75
CA LYS A 28 1.63 2.32 -10.84
C LYS A 28 3.09 2.19 -10.38
N ILE A 29 3.94 1.71 -11.27
CA ILE A 29 5.39 1.63 -11.04
C ILE A 29 6.13 2.45 -12.08
N PRO A 30 7.34 2.95 -11.73
CA PRO A 30 8.26 3.54 -12.69
C PRO A 30 8.49 2.59 -13.88
N HIS A 31 8.65 3.15 -15.05
CA HIS A 31 8.84 2.37 -16.27
C HIS A 31 10.24 1.73 -16.24
N ASP A 32 10.32 0.53 -15.69
CA ASP A 32 11.51 -0.33 -15.80
C ASP A 32 11.22 -1.41 -16.85
N PRO A 33 11.86 -1.34 -18.02
CA PRO A 33 11.57 -2.28 -19.10
C PRO A 33 11.99 -3.72 -18.79
N GLU A 34 12.86 -3.96 -17.81
CA GLU A 34 13.41 -5.32 -17.54
C GLU A 34 12.68 -6.08 -16.40
N ASN A 35 11.98 -5.40 -15.49
CA ASN A 35 11.37 -6.02 -14.29
C ASN A 35 9.84 -5.99 -14.25
N ALA A 36 9.20 -5.62 -15.32
CA ALA A 36 7.76 -5.58 -15.33
C ALA A 36 7.19 -6.96 -15.59
N LYS A 37 6.65 -7.59 -14.57
CA LYS A 37 5.68 -8.67 -14.76
C LYS A 37 4.50 -8.08 -15.52
N THR A 38 4.26 -8.58 -16.70
CA THR A 38 3.12 -8.23 -17.52
C THR A 38 1.85 -8.77 -16.88
N LEU A 39 0.69 -8.18 -17.20
CA LEU A 39 -0.61 -8.67 -16.71
C LEU A 39 -0.82 -10.16 -17.06
N ASP A 40 -0.17 -10.66 -18.11
CA ASP A 40 -0.22 -12.06 -18.55
C ASP A 40 0.34 -13.05 -17.52
N ASP A 41 1.18 -12.58 -16.58
CA ASP A 41 1.69 -13.43 -15.48
C ASP A 41 0.63 -13.72 -14.39
N PHE A 42 -0.53 -13.07 -14.44
CA PHE A 42 -1.63 -13.24 -13.47
C PHE A 42 -2.85 -13.96 -14.04
N GLU A 43 -2.88 -14.31 -15.34
CA GLU A 43 -4.07 -14.91 -15.97
C GLU A 43 -4.23 -16.43 -15.75
N ASP A 44 -3.33 -17.11 -15.04
CA ASP A 44 -3.36 -18.60 -14.93
C ASP A 44 -3.97 -19.13 -13.61
N GLU A 45 -4.71 -18.33 -12.85
CA GLU A 45 -5.54 -18.86 -11.74
C GLU A 45 -7.04 -18.51 -11.91
N GLY A 46 -7.70 -19.27 -12.78
CA GLY A 46 -9.09 -19.63 -12.62
C GLY A 46 -10.16 -18.54 -12.65
N THR A 47 -10.42 -17.94 -13.81
CA THR A 47 -11.71 -17.27 -14.05
C THR A 47 -12.82 -18.30 -14.31
N PRO A 48 -13.95 -18.28 -13.57
CA PRO A 48 -15.10 -19.12 -13.91
C PRO A 48 -15.72 -18.61 -15.21
N SER A 49 -15.77 -19.49 -16.20
CA SER A 49 -16.45 -19.30 -17.48
C SER A 49 -17.87 -18.78 -17.26
N ALA A 50 -18.15 -17.56 -17.70
CA ALA A 50 -19.47 -16.99 -17.69
C ALA A 50 -20.29 -17.47 -18.89
N LEU A 51 -21.35 -18.12 -18.56
CA LEU A 51 -22.61 -18.39 -19.25
C LEU A 51 -22.78 -17.80 -20.66
N ASN A 52 -22.78 -18.66 -21.66
CA ASN A 52 -23.42 -18.42 -22.96
C ASN A 52 -24.94 -18.28 -22.77
N THR A 53 -25.46 -17.10 -23.08
CA THR A 53 -26.89 -16.96 -23.37
C THR A 53 -27.01 -16.61 -24.86
N GLU A 54 -27.35 -17.62 -25.65
CA GLU A 54 -27.86 -17.44 -26.99
C GLU A 54 -29.22 -16.70 -26.94
N VAL A 55 -29.35 -15.65 -27.70
CA VAL A 55 -30.64 -15.09 -28.05
C VAL A 55 -30.70 -14.93 -29.56
N ASP A 56 -31.66 -15.66 -30.14
CA ASP A 56 -32.04 -15.73 -31.55
C ASP A 56 -32.29 -14.38 -32.19
N ALA A 57 -31.86 -14.29 -33.47
CA ALA A 57 -32.29 -13.27 -34.43
C ALA A 57 -33.72 -13.60 -35.00
N PRO A 58 -34.46 -12.66 -35.69
CA PRO A 58 -34.25 -12.56 -37.13
C PRO A 58 -34.50 -11.15 -37.72
N GLY A 59 -34.07 -10.95 -38.99
CA GLY A 59 -34.63 -9.94 -39.88
C GLY A 59 -33.62 -9.24 -40.77
N GLU A 60 -33.63 -9.67 -42.01
CA GLU A 60 -32.95 -9.14 -43.19
C GLU A 60 -33.28 -7.66 -43.44
N ASP A 61 -32.30 -6.86 -43.88
CA ASP A 61 -32.51 -6.00 -45.07
C ASP A 61 -31.18 -5.55 -45.69
N ASP A 62 -31.12 -5.69 -47.02
CA ASP A 62 -30.02 -5.36 -47.91
C ASP A 62 -29.88 -3.83 -48.07
N THR A 63 -28.63 -3.33 -48.01
CA THR A 63 -28.20 -2.23 -48.88
C THR A 63 -26.68 -2.20 -49.02
N GLU A 64 -26.24 -2.47 -50.25
CA GLU A 64 -24.87 -2.24 -50.74
C GLU A 64 -24.54 -0.74 -50.73
N SER A 65 -23.33 -0.38 -50.30
CA SER A 65 -22.56 0.75 -50.84
C SER A 65 -21.11 0.70 -50.38
N GLU A 66 -20.26 0.34 -51.34
CA GLU A 66 -18.98 0.93 -51.76
C GLU A 66 -17.92 1.26 -50.72
N GLU A 67 -16.80 0.64 -51.00
CA GLU A 67 -15.43 0.71 -50.60
C GLU A 67 -14.91 2.15 -50.37
N GLU A 68 -14.33 2.40 -49.18
CA GLU A 68 -13.10 3.18 -49.08
C GLU A 68 -12.19 2.49 -48.06
N GLU A 69 -11.09 1.90 -48.59
CA GLU A 69 -9.94 1.44 -47.85
C GLU A 69 -9.21 2.64 -47.25
N ASP A 70 -9.40 2.92 -45.97
CA ASP A 70 -8.46 3.68 -45.20
C ASP A 70 -7.67 2.72 -44.28
N LYS A 71 -6.55 2.28 -44.81
CA LYS A 71 -5.46 1.67 -44.07
C LYS A 71 -4.79 2.75 -43.23
N ASP A 72 -5.31 2.99 -42.06
CA ASP A 72 -4.55 3.60 -40.98
C ASP A 72 -4.61 2.65 -39.77
N SER A 73 -3.89 1.53 -39.91
CA SER A 73 -3.50 0.72 -38.77
C SER A 73 -2.44 1.49 -37.98
N HIS A 74 -2.87 2.51 -37.28
CA HIS A 74 -2.15 2.96 -36.10
C HIS A 74 -2.26 1.82 -35.09
N ASP A 75 -1.18 1.04 -35.03
CA ASP A 75 -0.86 0.21 -33.89
C ASP A 75 -0.99 1.10 -32.64
N LYS A 76 -2.18 1.09 -32.05
CA LYS A 76 -2.35 1.50 -30.67
C LYS A 76 -1.63 0.43 -29.86
N GLU A 77 -0.33 0.59 -29.75
CA GLU A 77 0.46 0.04 -28.67
C GLU A 77 -0.30 0.47 -27.41
N SER A 78 -1.12 -0.43 -26.88
CA SER A 78 -1.90 -0.19 -25.71
C SER A 78 -0.87 0.06 -24.61
N ASP A 79 -0.83 1.28 -24.13
CA ASP A 79 0.05 1.76 -23.08
C ASP A 79 -0.35 1.03 -21.81
N TYR A 80 0.13 -0.23 -21.65
CA TYR A 80 -0.14 -1.05 -20.47
C TYR A 80 0.58 -0.42 -19.28
N VAL A 81 -0.16 0.37 -18.53
CA VAL A 81 0.33 0.96 -17.28
C VAL A 81 0.66 -0.18 -16.33
N LYS A 82 1.96 -0.44 -16.19
CA LYS A 82 2.45 -1.47 -15.28
C LYS A 82 2.12 -1.11 -13.84
N ARG A 83 1.63 -2.09 -13.07
CA ARG A 83 1.22 -1.91 -11.69
C ARG A 83 1.77 -3.03 -10.81
N ARG A 84 2.04 -2.74 -9.55
CA ARG A 84 2.43 -3.74 -8.55
C ARG A 84 1.75 -3.49 -7.21
N PRO A 85 1.71 -4.52 -6.32
CA PRO A 85 1.23 -4.35 -4.96
C PRO A 85 2.08 -3.34 -4.18
N LEU A 86 1.44 -2.68 -3.21
CA LEU A 86 2.11 -1.81 -2.26
C LEU A 86 3.06 -2.63 -1.39
N ARG A 87 4.33 -2.25 -1.33
CA ARG A 87 5.34 -2.93 -0.51
C ARG A 87 5.42 -2.28 0.86
N ILE A 88 5.46 -3.10 1.91
CA ILE A 88 5.54 -2.63 3.29
C ILE A 88 6.90 -3.00 3.86
N PHE A 89 7.68 -2.00 4.28
CA PHE A 89 9.02 -2.17 4.82
C PHE A 89 9.08 -1.81 6.30
N ALA A 90 9.83 -2.59 7.07
CA ALA A 90 10.12 -2.30 8.46
C ALA A 90 11.34 -1.37 8.55
N GLN A 91 11.22 -0.25 9.25
CA GLN A 91 12.23 0.76 9.55
C GLN A 91 12.77 1.53 8.36
N ASP A 92 13.18 0.87 7.29
CA ASP A 92 13.74 1.51 6.10
C ASP A 92 13.56 0.64 4.85
N VAL A 93 13.76 1.24 3.68
CA VAL A 93 13.79 0.51 2.40
C VAL A 93 15.10 -0.29 2.35
N PRO A 94 15.07 -1.59 1.99
CA PRO A 94 16.29 -2.35 1.79
C PRO A 94 17.20 -1.69 0.75
N ILE A 95 18.48 -1.54 1.10
CA ILE A 95 19.50 -1.06 0.17
C ILE A 95 19.84 -2.22 -0.76
N ASN A 96 19.63 -2.04 -2.05
CA ASN A 96 20.05 -2.99 -3.07
C ASN A 96 21.37 -2.51 -3.68
N GLU A 97 22.51 -3.07 -3.21
CA GLU A 97 23.86 -2.66 -3.63
C GLU A 97 24.18 -3.04 -5.08
N THR A 98 23.39 -3.96 -5.68
CA THR A 98 23.65 -4.52 -7.00
C THR A 98 22.83 -3.90 -8.12
N ASP A 99 21.81 -3.12 -7.78
CA ASP A 99 20.86 -2.58 -8.74
C ASP A 99 20.72 -1.06 -8.57
N ASN A 100 21.44 -0.31 -9.40
CA ASN A 100 21.40 1.15 -9.38
C ASN A 100 20.05 1.71 -9.85
N ASP A 101 19.21 0.89 -10.48
CA ASP A 101 17.91 1.29 -11.05
C ASP A 101 16.72 0.79 -10.20
N PHE A 102 16.98 0.29 -8.99
CA PHE A 102 15.93 -0.19 -8.11
C PHE A 102 15.09 0.95 -7.54
N ASP A 103 13.89 1.12 -8.09
CA ASP A 103 12.89 2.01 -7.53
C ASP A 103 11.95 1.24 -6.58
N PRO A 104 11.94 1.56 -5.29
CA PRO A 104 11.07 0.88 -4.34
C PRO A 104 9.59 1.28 -4.44
N ALA A 105 9.23 2.42 -5.04
CA ALA A 105 7.83 2.88 -5.11
C ALA A 105 6.95 1.93 -5.95
N PRO A 106 5.70 1.65 -5.55
CA PRO A 106 4.98 2.16 -4.37
C PRO A 106 5.36 1.43 -3.07
N TYR A 107 5.46 2.16 -1.96
CA TYR A 107 5.79 1.55 -0.67
C TYR A 107 5.22 2.32 0.54
N ILE A 108 5.16 1.61 1.68
CA ILE A 108 5.02 2.18 3.02
C ILE A 108 6.20 1.74 3.88
N ILE A 109 6.85 2.67 4.56
CA ILE A 109 7.83 2.36 5.61
C ILE A 109 7.13 2.49 6.97
N VAL A 110 7.22 1.45 7.77
CA VAL A 110 6.76 1.42 9.18
C VAL A 110 7.96 1.69 10.06
N ARG A 111 8.03 2.90 10.65
CA ARG A 111 9.19 3.33 11.44
C ARG A 111 8.78 3.69 12.87
N ALA A 112 9.46 3.11 13.88
CA ALA A 112 9.36 3.61 15.24
C ALA A 112 10.10 4.94 15.33
N LYS A 113 9.40 5.99 15.79
CA LYS A 113 9.95 7.35 15.92
C LYS A 113 10.43 7.63 17.33
N SER A 114 9.63 7.28 18.32
CA SER A 114 9.92 7.50 19.74
C SER A 114 9.10 6.54 20.60
N GLY A 115 9.55 6.32 21.80
CA GLY A 115 8.81 5.61 22.83
C GLY A 115 8.90 6.36 24.14
N ASP A 116 7.90 6.23 24.99
CA ASP A 116 7.82 6.84 26.31
C ASP A 116 7.23 5.85 27.31
N ASP A 117 7.94 5.62 28.41
CA ASP A 117 7.52 4.79 29.54
C ASP A 117 7.68 5.61 30.81
N ASP A 118 6.58 5.95 31.46
CA ASP A 118 6.61 6.77 32.68
C ASP A 118 7.15 6.03 33.91
N GLY A 119 7.39 4.72 33.80
CA GLY A 119 7.99 3.89 34.85
C GLY A 119 7.14 3.73 36.10
N THR A 120 5.93 4.27 36.14
CA THR A 120 5.02 4.16 37.28
C THR A 120 4.26 2.84 37.30
N ALA A 121 3.73 2.44 38.47
CA ALA A 121 3.02 1.17 38.59
C ALA A 121 1.77 1.11 37.70
N ASP A 122 1.13 2.23 37.46
CA ASP A 122 -0.06 2.36 36.63
C ASP A 122 0.22 3.03 35.25
N GLY A 123 1.51 3.26 34.95
CA GLY A 123 1.96 3.94 33.78
C GLY A 123 1.72 3.20 32.48
N VAL A 124 1.61 3.96 31.42
CA VAL A 124 1.40 3.46 30.07
C VAL A 124 2.70 3.58 29.29
N ASN A 125 3.15 2.47 28.73
CA ASN A 125 4.28 2.48 27.80
C ASN A 125 3.72 2.76 26.40
N THR A 126 4.14 3.86 25.77
CA THR A 126 3.66 4.31 24.48
C THR A 126 4.78 4.30 23.45
N VAL A 127 4.43 3.96 22.22
CA VAL A 127 5.33 4.03 21.06
C VAL A 127 4.66 4.83 19.96
N GLN A 128 5.37 5.83 19.46
CA GLN A 128 4.97 6.58 18.28
C GLN A 128 5.55 5.94 17.04
N ILE A 129 4.68 5.55 16.14
CA ILE A 129 5.01 5.02 14.80
C ILE A 129 4.77 6.13 13.78
N ILE A 130 5.68 6.27 12.83
CA ILE A 130 5.46 7.03 11.61
C ILE A 130 5.40 6.08 10.43
N LEU A 131 4.38 6.24 9.60
CA LEU A 131 4.23 5.56 8.31
C LEU A 131 4.60 6.56 7.22
N ILE A 132 5.59 6.22 6.42
CA ILE A 132 6.03 7.04 5.29
C ILE A 132 5.58 6.34 4.02
N ILE A 133 4.82 7.05 3.20
CA ILE A 133 4.16 6.53 2.01
C ILE A 133 4.79 7.18 0.79
N ALA A 134 5.14 6.38 -0.22
CA ALA A 134 5.62 6.86 -1.49
C ALA A 134 4.86 6.19 -2.64
N ILE A 135 4.34 7.00 -3.54
CA ILE A 135 3.65 6.57 -4.77
C ILE A 135 4.37 7.20 -5.96
N TRP A 136 4.44 6.47 -7.04
CA TRP A 136 4.89 6.97 -8.32
C TRP A 136 3.70 7.11 -9.28
N ASP A 137 3.57 8.26 -9.93
CA ASP A 137 2.58 8.50 -10.96
C ASP A 137 3.07 9.58 -11.93
N ASP A 138 3.18 9.24 -13.19
CA ASP A 138 3.65 10.11 -14.27
C ASP A 138 2.53 10.89 -14.97
N ASN A 139 1.28 10.71 -14.56
CA ASN A 139 0.17 11.47 -15.08
C ASN A 139 0.13 12.89 -14.52
N ASN A 140 -0.28 13.85 -15.34
CA ASN A 140 -0.42 15.25 -14.94
C ASN A 140 -1.78 15.57 -14.25
N ASP A 141 -2.54 14.54 -13.83
CA ASP A 141 -3.88 14.70 -13.27
C ASP A 141 -3.92 14.75 -11.74
N SER A 142 -2.75 14.78 -11.09
CA SER A 142 -2.59 14.76 -9.62
C SER A 142 -3.16 13.50 -8.95
N GLN A 143 -3.31 12.41 -9.68
CA GLN A 143 -3.83 11.15 -9.15
C GLN A 143 -2.91 10.59 -8.05
N GLY A 144 -1.60 10.74 -8.17
CA GLY A 144 -0.64 10.28 -7.18
C GLY A 144 -0.91 10.83 -5.77
N TYR A 145 -1.31 12.09 -5.61
CA TYR A 145 -1.73 12.63 -4.30
C TYR A 145 -3.02 12.00 -3.79
N ARG A 146 -3.96 11.69 -4.67
CA ARG A 146 -5.21 11.00 -4.29
C ARG A 146 -4.93 9.60 -3.80
N ASP A 147 -4.01 8.89 -4.44
CA ASP A 147 -3.60 7.55 -4.04
C ASP A 147 -2.92 7.57 -2.66
N VAL A 148 -2.04 8.55 -2.39
CA VAL A 148 -1.45 8.75 -1.06
C VAL A 148 -2.53 9.02 0.00
N LEU A 149 -3.50 9.90 -0.30
CA LEU A 149 -4.60 10.22 0.63
C LEU A 149 -5.53 9.03 0.86
N ASP A 150 -5.80 8.22 -0.18
CA ASP A 150 -6.59 7.00 -0.06
C ASP A 150 -5.92 5.97 0.85
N ILE A 151 -4.61 5.81 0.72
CA ILE A 151 -3.81 4.96 1.62
C ILE A 151 -3.91 5.46 3.07
N ILE A 152 -3.71 6.75 3.30
CA ILE A 152 -3.82 7.38 4.63
C ILE A 152 -5.23 7.15 5.21
N GLN A 153 -6.27 7.34 4.40
CA GLN A 153 -7.67 7.15 4.79
C GLN A 153 -7.97 5.69 5.17
N LYS A 154 -7.45 4.72 4.43
CA LYS A 154 -7.62 3.29 4.74
C LYS A 154 -6.95 2.94 6.07
N ILE A 155 -5.74 3.44 6.33
CA ILE A 155 -5.03 3.27 7.60
C ILE A 155 -5.83 3.88 8.74
N TYR A 156 -6.32 5.12 8.57
CA TYR A 156 -7.17 5.79 9.55
C TYR A 156 -8.42 4.96 9.90
N ILE A 157 -9.16 4.51 8.88
CA ILE A 157 -10.38 3.71 9.07
C ILE A 157 -10.07 2.40 9.80
N ARG A 158 -8.97 1.70 9.43
CA ARG A 158 -8.59 0.43 10.05
C ARG A 158 -8.39 0.60 11.56
N PHE A 159 -7.56 1.55 11.98
CA PHE A 159 -7.23 1.69 13.41
C PHE A 159 -8.29 2.39 14.24
N HIS A 160 -9.16 3.19 13.63
CA HIS A 160 -10.33 3.76 14.34
C HIS A 160 -11.47 2.77 14.52
N LYS A 161 -11.67 1.84 13.56
CA LYS A 161 -12.69 0.78 13.70
C LYS A 161 -12.24 -0.32 14.63
N GLU A 162 -11.00 -0.73 14.54
CA GLU A 162 -10.41 -1.85 15.28
C GLU A 162 -9.08 -1.42 15.90
N PRO A 163 -9.09 -0.79 17.08
CA PRO A 163 -7.87 -0.22 17.66
C PRO A 163 -6.89 -1.28 18.18
N MET A 164 -7.32 -2.52 18.34
CA MET A 164 -6.44 -3.61 18.78
C MET A 164 -5.68 -4.22 17.60
N LEU A 165 -4.37 -4.38 17.78
CA LEU A 165 -3.46 -5.06 16.88
C LEU A 165 -2.91 -6.32 17.56
N ASN A 166 -3.12 -7.48 16.95
CA ASN A 166 -2.71 -8.80 17.45
C ASN A 166 -3.11 -9.08 18.92
N ASN A 167 -4.18 -8.46 19.42
CA ASN A 167 -4.61 -8.54 20.82
C ASN A 167 -3.53 -8.15 21.86
N GLN A 168 -2.51 -7.41 21.45
CA GLN A 168 -1.35 -7.06 22.27
C GLN A 168 -1.07 -5.56 22.28
N PHE A 169 -1.29 -4.88 21.17
CA PHE A 169 -1.00 -3.47 21.02
C PHE A 169 -2.29 -2.70 20.79
N MET A 170 -2.45 -1.60 21.53
CA MET A 170 -3.67 -0.80 21.45
C MET A 170 -3.36 0.54 20.81
N TYR A 171 -4.03 0.85 19.72
CA TYR A 171 -3.98 2.20 19.15
C TYR A 171 -4.54 3.22 20.14
N ALA A 172 -3.73 4.21 20.53
CA ALA A 172 -4.05 5.19 21.56
C ALA A 172 -4.77 6.44 21.01
N GLY A 173 -5.06 6.49 19.73
CA GLY A 173 -5.60 7.68 19.07
C GLY A 173 -4.50 8.64 18.60
N ASN A 174 -4.87 9.92 18.38
CA ASN A 174 -3.96 10.95 17.88
C ASN A 174 -3.35 10.63 16.52
N PHE A 175 -4.22 10.49 15.52
CA PHE A 175 -3.83 10.33 14.13
C PHE A 175 -3.46 11.68 13.52
N HIS A 176 -2.23 11.84 13.08
CA HIS A 176 -1.77 13.02 12.34
C HIS A 176 -1.25 12.58 10.98
N TRP A 177 -1.47 13.38 9.98
CA TRP A 177 -0.96 13.13 8.65
C TRP A 177 -0.49 14.43 7.99
N ALA A 178 0.40 14.31 7.04
CA ALA A 178 0.87 15.39 6.20
C ALA A 178 1.21 14.86 4.81
N LEU A 179 0.98 15.67 3.81
CA LEU A 179 1.52 15.47 2.46
C LEU A 179 2.80 16.29 2.32
N GLN A 180 3.65 15.87 1.42
CA GLN A 180 4.83 16.64 1.07
C GLN A 180 4.42 17.93 0.34
N GLU A 181 5.00 19.06 0.72
CA GLU A 181 4.71 20.38 0.14
C GLU A 181 5.50 20.61 -1.15
N ASP A 182 6.77 20.11 -1.21
CA ASP A 182 7.62 20.26 -2.37
C ASP A 182 7.20 19.33 -3.51
N ASN A 183 7.30 19.81 -4.75
CA ASN A 183 6.97 19.00 -5.93
C ASN A 183 8.17 18.13 -6.34
N TYR A 184 8.03 16.83 -6.16
CA TYR A 184 9.01 15.81 -6.59
C TYR A 184 8.46 14.92 -7.72
N TRP A 185 7.55 15.50 -8.51
CA TRP A 185 7.01 14.77 -9.65
C TRP A 185 8.10 13.96 -10.39
N PRO A 186 7.87 12.68 -10.71
CA PRO A 186 6.60 11.92 -10.64
C PRO A 186 6.36 11.17 -9.30
N TYR A 187 7.09 11.53 -8.23
CA TYR A 187 6.90 10.91 -6.92
C TYR A 187 6.02 11.76 -6.02
N PHE A 188 5.13 11.09 -5.30
CA PHE A 188 4.20 11.68 -4.35
C PHE A 188 4.40 11.04 -2.98
N PHE A 189 4.65 11.88 -1.99
CA PHE A 189 4.92 11.42 -0.65
C PHE A 189 3.89 11.94 0.35
N GLY A 190 3.63 11.10 1.36
CA GLY A 190 2.87 11.46 2.53
C GLY A 190 3.34 10.71 3.75
N ALA A 191 2.95 11.16 4.89
CA ALA A 191 3.24 10.49 6.14
C ALA A 191 2.03 10.57 7.08
N CYS A 192 1.88 9.54 7.93
CA CYS A 192 0.98 9.62 9.06
C CYS A 192 1.64 9.06 10.32
N THR A 193 1.18 9.54 11.48
CA THR A 193 1.67 9.08 12.78
C THR A 193 0.56 8.43 13.56
N LEU A 194 0.91 7.32 14.23
CA LEU A 194 0.05 6.57 15.11
C LEU A 194 0.75 6.36 16.45
N ASN A 195 0.00 6.47 17.54
CA ASN A 195 0.50 6.14 18.87
C ASN A 195 -0.11 4.82 19.33
N PHE A 196 0.73 3.94 19.84
CA PHE A 196 0.31 2.65 20.37
C PHE A 196 0.73 2.51 21.83
N ASN A 197 -0.20 1.99 22.64
CA ASN A 197 0.12 1.49 23.96
C ASN A 197 0.65 0.07 23.80
N ILE A 198 1.83 -0.17 24.37
CA ILE A 198 2.46 -1.49 24.40
C ILE A 198 2.53 -2.00 25.84
N PRO A 199 2.51 -3.31 26.06
CA PRO A 199 2.67 -3.88 27.38
C PRO A 199 4.00 -3.45 28.00
N SER A 200 3.98 -2.93 29.22
CA SER A 200 5.20 -2.59 29.97
C SER A 200 5.72 -3.79 30.73
N ILE A 201 7.05 -4.02 30.66
CA ILE A 201 7.74 -5.02 31.47
C ILE A 201 8.04 -4.40 32.82
N ARG A 202 7.37 -4.87 33.86
CA ARG A 202 7.55 -4.38 35.23
C ARG A 202 8.49 -5.28 36.00
N ARG A 203 9.32 -4.65 36.83
CA ARG A 203 10.17 -5.36 37.76
C ARG A 203 9.32 -5.90 38.92
N GLU A 204 9.19 -7.21 39.05
CA GLU A 204 8.66 -7.80 40.28
C GLU A 204 9.67 -7.60 41.42
N ASN A 205 9.28 -6.80 42.40
CA ASN A 205 10.09 -6.65 43.60
C ASN A 205 9.65 -7.74 44.60
N GLU A 206 10.49 -8.77 44.80
CA GLU A 206 10.23 -9.82 45.79
C GLU A 206 10.25 -9.29 47.23
N PHE A 207 10.63 -8.03 47.44
CA PHE A 207 10.84 -7.44 48.77
C PHE A 207 10.05 -6.15 48.99
N ALA A 208 8.92 -5.96 48.37
CA ALA A 208 8.00 -4.81 48.57
C ALA A 208 6.84 -5.23 49.43
#